data_bf5f92b192a1c5d8f38ad3a9a96cda8a
#
_entry.id   bf5f92b192a1c5d8f38ad3a9a96cda8a
#
_cell.length_a   1.000
_cell.length_b   1.000
_cell.length_c   1.000
_cell.angle_alpha   90.00
_cell.angle_beta   90.00
_cell.angle_gamma   90.00
#
_symmetry.space_group_name_H-M   'P 1'
#
loop_
_entity.id
_entity.type
_entity.pdbx_description
1 polymer ?
#
loop_
_entity_poly.entity_id
_entity_poly.type
_entity_poly.pdbx_seq_one_letter_code
_entity_poly.pdbx_strand_id
1 'polypeptide(L)'
;VIIVMEEADAAQVSGVTFSNAIHFNYERWFLIIAILTAIAILTVFRSIFLDRLHLVFLILGLTFGISILFSHGITGLCWDEQIHFNCMYQMSYMGDVPQTESYLAYSNLQFPEVNTIDEQILLSQWADAHENMDTAERAPHNYPYTTFYGRVGYFVQAITMCIARVFGAGFTWQIYLANLANLLFYVILVSLAVKLCVIGKRTIFFIGLMPVPLLLATAFSYDAFVNSLLLLG
;
A
#
# COMPACT_ATOMS: atom_id res chain seq x y z
N VAL A 1 -22.35 -2.63 22.90
CA VAL A 1 -22.50 -4.03 23.38
C VAL A 1 -21.83 -4.89 22.33
N ILE A 2 -20.72 -5.51 22.69
CA ILE A 2 -20.04 -6.47 21.82
C ILE A 2 -20.42 -7.85 22.36
N ILE A 3 -21.05 -8.67 21.51
CA ILE A 3 -21.33 -10.07 21.81
C ILE A 3 -20.17 -10.86 21.20
N VAL A 4 -19.31 -11.39 22.05
CA VAL A 4 -18.27 -12.34 21.62
C VAL A 4 -18.88 -13.72 21.72
N MET A 5 -19.08 -14.38 20.57
CA MET A 5 -19.45 -15.80 20.54
C MET A 5 -18.16 -16.59 20.35
N GLU A 6 -17.74 -17.34 21.35
CA GLU A 6 -16.73 -18.38 21.19
C GLU A 6 -17.36 -19.57 20.46
N GLU A 7 -16.78 -19.96 19.34
CA GLU A 7 -17.17 -21.18 18.62
C GLU A 7 -16.82 -22.38 19.48
N ALA A 8 -17.80 -22.90 20.18
CA ALA A 8 -17.74 -24.26 20.71
C ALA A 8 -18.74 -25.12 19.94
N ASP A 9 -18.36 -26.34 19.66
CA ASP A 9 -19.12 -27.36 18.95
C ASP A 9 -20.64 -27.24 19.13
N ALA A 10 -21.33 -27.27 18.02
CA ALA A 10 -22.73 -26.98 17.82
C ALA A 10 -23.66 -27.58 18.91
N ALA A 11 -23.91 -26.90 19.99
CA ALA A 11 -25.14 -26.98 20.77
C ALA A 11 -25.15 -26.29 22.15
N GLN A 12 -24.08 -25.70 22.65
CA GLN A 12 -24.19 -25.01 23.95
C GLN A 12 -23.54 -23.62 23.92
N VAL A 13 -24.37 -22.58 23.94
CA VAL A 13 -23.96 -21.25 24.33
C VAL A 13 -23.65 -21.30 25.84
N SER A 14 -22.40 -21.44 26.21
CA SER A 14 -21.98 -21.63 27.60
C SER A 14 -21.97 -20.34 28.43
N GLY A 15 -22.10 -19.17 27.80
CA GLY A 15 -22.24 -17.91 28.51
C GLY A 15 -22.23 -16.70 27.56
N VAL A 16 -23.01 -15.70 27.92
CA VAL A 16 -22.94 -14.37 27.29
C VAL A 16 -22.31 -13.41 28.30
N THR A 17 -21.10 -12.97 28.02
CA THR A 17 -20.43 -11.95 28.84
C THR A 17 -20.69 -10.57 28.26
N PHE A 18 -21.27 -9.69 29.08
CA PHE A 18 -21.41 -8.28 28.73
C PHE A 18 -20.22 -7.51 29.30
N SER A 19 -19.42 -6.92 28.44
CA SER A 19 -18.36 -6.02 28.87
C SER A 19 -18.76 -4.58 28.59
N ASN A 20 -18.77 -3.75 29.64
CA ASN A 20 -18.88 -2.30 29.54
C ASN A 20 -17.50 -1.61 29.37
N ALA A 21 -16.46 -2.37 29.05
CA ALA A 21 -15.14 -1.82 28.83
C ALA A 21 -15.18 -0.91 27.60
N ILE A 22 -14.62 0.28 27.76
CA ILE A 22 -14.36 1.19 26.66
C ILE A 22 -13.16 0.61 25.91
N HIS A 23 -13.42 0.00 24.75
CA HIS A 23 -12.34 -0.40 23.84
C HIS A 23 -11.73 0.84 23.20
N PHE A 24 -10.56 1.21 23.69
CA PHE A 24 -9.82 2.34 23.16
C PHE A 24 -9.05 1.91 21.93
N ASN A 25 -9.51 2.35 20.75
CA ASN A 25 -8.80 2.09 19.49
C ASN A 25 -7.66 3.11 19.35
N TYR A 26 -6.45 2.70 19.75
CA TYR A 26 -5.26 3.55 19.72
C TYR A 26 -4.93 4.04 18.31
N GLU A 27 -5.14 3.22 17.28
CA GLU A 27 -4.83 3.56 15.89
C GLU A 27 -5.69 4.73 15.40
N ARG A 28 -6.99 4.70 15.68
CA ARG A 28 -7.89 5.82 15.34
C ARG A 28 -7.52 7.09 16.08
N TRP A 29 -7.12 6.97 17.34
CA TRP A 29 -6.67 8.12 18.13
C TRP A 29 -5.36 8.71 17.60
N PHE A 30 -4.38 7.88 17.24
CA PHE A 30 -3.16 8.33 16.60
C PHE A 30 -3.45 9.05 15.28
N LEU A 31 -4.35 8.52 14.45
CA LEU A 31 -4.76 9.16 13.22
C LEU A 31 -5.42 10.52 13.47
N ILE A 32 -6.35 10.60 14.42
CA ILE A 32 -7.02 11.85 14.80
C ILE A 32 -6.00 12.87 15.30
N ILE A 33 -5.09 12.48 16.20
CA ILE A 33 -4.04 13.35 16.73
C ILE A 33 -3.10 13.81 15.60
N ALA A 34 -2.71 12.92 14.70
CA ALA A 34 -1.87 13.26 13.54
C ALA A 34 -2.56 14.29 12.64
N ILE A 35 -3.85 14.10 12.33
CA ILE A 35 -4.64 15.04 11.53
C ILE A 35 -4.77 16.40 12.25
N LEU A 36 -5.10 16.41 13.54
CA LEU A 36 -5.24 17.66 14.31
C LEU A 36 -3.91 18.39 14.41
N THR A 37 -2.82 17.66 14.62
CA THR A 37 -1.47 18.22 14.66
C THR A 37 -1.08 18.82 13.31
N ALA A 38 -1.37 18.12 12.21
CA ALA A 38 -1.15 18.63 10.86
C ALA A 38 -1.94 19.90 10.59
N ILE A 39 -3.22 19.96 10.98
CA ILE A 39 -4.07 21.15 10.87
C ILE A 39 -3.48 22.29 11.71
N ALA A 40 -3.08 22.05 12.95
CA ALA A 40 -2.47 23.05 13.83
C ALA A 40 -1.17 23.61 13.22
N ILE A 41 -0.29 22.75 12.72
CA ILE A 41 0.95 23.15 12.05
C ILE A 41 0.64 23.99 10.80
N LEU A 42 -0.32 23.56 9.97
CA LEU A 42 -0.73 24.29 8.76
C LEU A 42 -1.32 25.67 9.08
N THR A 43 -2.06 25.79 10.17
CA THR A 43 -2.64 27.09 10.59
C THR A 43 -1.61 28.04 11.17
N VAL A 44 -0.72 27.53 12.03
CA VAL A 44 0.33 28.35 12.69
C VAL A 44 1.38 28.83 11.65
N PHE A 45 1.77 27.98 10.74
CA PHE A 45 2.80 28.28 9.74
C PHE A 45 2.22 28.64 8.36
N ARG A 46 0.98 29.11 8.31
CA ARG A 46 0.24 29.39 7.07
C ARG A 46 1.03 30.21 6.04
N SER A 47 1.74 31.25 6.46
CA SER A 47 2.52 32.09 5.56
C SER A 47 3.64 31.33 4.88
N ILE A 48 4.39 30.54 5.66
CA ILE A 48 5.51 29.72 5.14
C ILE A 48 4.98 28.64 4.18
N PHE A 49 3.85 28.04 4.49
CA PHE A 49 3.27 26.99 3.68
C PHE A 49 2.72 27.49 2.34
N LEU A 50 2.11 28.67 2.29
CA LEU A 50 1.61 29.24 1.03
C LEU A 50 2.74 29.52 0.03
N ASP A 51 3.93 29.88 0.51
CA ASP A 51 5.10 30.11 -0.34
C ASP A 51 5.78 28.81 -0.78
N ARG A 52 5.66 27.74 0.02
CA ARG A 52 6.32 26.45 -0.21
C ARG A 52 5.37 25.27 -0.32
N LEU A 53 4.24 25.46 -1.00
CA LEU A 53 3.16 24.49 -1.11
C LEU A 53 3.60 23.09 -1.55
N HIS A 54 4.64 23.00 -2.40
CA HIS A 54 5.23 21.73 -2.85
C HIS A 54 5.87 20.93 -1.71
N LEU A 55 6.50 21.60 -0.72
CA LEU A 55 7.09 20.93 0.44
C LEU A 55 5.99 20.44 1.40
N VAL A 56 4.92 21.23 1.54
CA VAL A 56 3.74 20.82 2.32
C VAL A 56 3.10 19.58 1.71
N PHE A 57 2.96 19.56 0.37
CA PHE A 57 2.46 18.38 -0.34
C PHE A 57 3.33 17.15 -0.06
N LEU A 58 4.65 17.30 -0.16
CA LEU A 58 5.60 16.20 0.09
C LEU A 58 5.43 15.63 1.49
N ILE A 59 5.38 16.49 2.51
CA ILE A 59 5.23 16.06 3.92
C ILE A 59 3.88 15.38 4.13
N LEU A 60 2.78 16.00 3.71
CA LEU A 60 1.45 15.44 3.90
C LEU A 60 1.23 14.16 3.09
N GLY A 61 1.67 14.16 1.83
CA GLY A 61 1.57 12.99 0.95
C GLY A 61 2.31 11.79 1.50
N LEU A 62 3.54 12.00 2.03
CA LEU A 62 4.29 10.93 2.69
C LEU A 62 3.63 10.49 3.99
N THR A 63 3.20 11.43 4.84
CA THR A 63 2.58 11.09 6.13
C THR A 63 1.31 10.26 5.92
N PHE A 64 0.40 10.73 5.07
CA PHE A 64 -0.84 10.00 4.80
C PHE A 64 -0.59 8.70 4.03
N GLY A 65 0.27 8.73 3.00
CA GLY A 65 0.60 7.55 2.22
C GLY A 65 1.26 6.45 3.07
N ILE A 66 2.24 6.78 3.90
CA ILE A 66 2.86 5.82 4.83
C ILE A 66 1.83 5.28 5.82
N SER A 67 0.96 6.13 6.35
CA SER A 67 -0.10 5.69 7.25
C SER A 67 -1.06 4.70 6.57
N ILE A 68 -1.45 4.97 5.32
CA ILE A 68 -2.26 4.04 4.52
C ILE A 68 -1.48 2.74 4.30
N LEU A 69 -0.25 2.80 3.82
CA LEU A 69 0.58 1.63 3.51
C LEU A 69 0.68 0.65 4.69
N PHE A 70 0.93 1.16 5.90
CA PHE A 70 1.06 0.31 7.08
C PHE A 70 -0.28 -0.08 7.71
N SER A 71 -1.38 0.60 7.39
CA SER A 71 -2.70 0.26 7.94
C SER A 71 -3.32 -0.97 7.28
N HIS A 72 -3.05 -1.22 6.01
CA HIS A 72 -3.61 -2.36 5.28
C HIS A 72 -2.67 -3.58 5.20
N GLY A 73 -1.42 -3.43 5.62
CA GLY A 73 -0.47 -4.53 5.60
C GLY A 73 -0.12 -4.98 4.17
N ILE A 74 0.00 -6.30 3.99
CA ILE A 74 0.28 -6.93 2.69
C ILE A 74 -1.00 -7.37 1.96
N THR A 75 -2.19 -7.05 2.49
CA THR A 75 -3.46 -7.41 1.85
C THR A 75 -3.78 -6.47 0.70
N GLY A 76 -4.37 -7.00 -0.35
CA GLY A 76 -4.81 -6.21 -1.49
C GLY A 76 -6.02 -5.33 -1.15
N LEU A 77 -5.91 -4.02 -1.42
CA LEU A 77 -6.99 -3.05 -1.19
C LEU A 77 -7.58 -2.48 -2.47
N CYS A 78 -6.83 -2.56 -3.56
CA CYS A 78 -7.24 -1.94 -4.80
C CYS A 78 -7.95 -2.95 -5.70
N TRP A 79 -8.86 -2.45 -6.52
CA TRP A 79 -9.50 -3.24 -7.56
C TRP A 79 -8.43 -3.79 -8.52
N ASP A 80 -8.51 -5.08 -8.85
CA ASP A 80 -7.57 -5.78 -9.73
C ASP A 80 -6.11 -5.81 -9.24
N GLU A 81 -5.84 -5.56 -7.95
CA GLU A 81 -4.48 -5.49 -7.41
C GLU A 81 -3.69 -6.79 -7.64
N GLN A 82 -4.35 -7.95 -7.59
CA GLN A 82 -3.74 -9.25 -7.90
C GLN A 82 -3.21 -9.31 -9.35
N ILE A 83 -3.89 -8.68 -10.30
CA ILE A 83 -3.46 -8.63 -11.70
C ILE A 83 -2.23 -7.71 -11.81
N HIS A 84 -2.28 -6.56 -11.16
CA HIS A 84 -1.18 -5.61 -11.11
C HIS A 84 0.05 -6.20 -10.41
N PHE A 85 -0.16 -6.89 -9.29
CA PHE A 85 0.89 -7.62 -8.59
C PHE A 85 1.55 -8.65 -9.49
N ASN A 86 0.75 -9.47 -10.19
CA ASN A 86 1.28 -10.47 -11.13
C ASN A 86 2.15 -9.84 -12.22
N CYS A 87 1.69 -8.76 -12.83
CA CYS A 87 2.46 -8.04 -13.85
C CYS A 87 3.79 -7.52 -13.28
N MET A 88 3.76 -6.89 -12.12
CA MET A 88 4.92 -6.33 -11.46
C MET A 88 5.89 -7.43 -10.99
N TYR A 89 5.37 -8.47 -10.34
CA TYR A 89 6.17 -9.58 -9.83
C TYR A 89 6.94 -10.28 -10.94
N GLN A 90 6.30 -10.58 -12.07
CA GLN A 90 6.95 -11.14 -13.23
C GLN A 90 8.04 -10.23 -13.80
N MET A 91 7.78 -8.91 -13.88
CA MET A 91 8.78 -7.95 -14.33
C MET A 91 9.99 -7.88 -13.40
N SER A 92 9.82 -8.22 -12.12
CA SER A 92 10.91 -8.21 -11.14
C SER A 92 11.89 -9.39 -11.30
N TYR A 93 11.56 -10.37 -12.15
CA TYR A 93 12.44 -11.49 -12.50
C TYR A 93 12.98 -11.32 -13.92
N MET A 94 14.26 -11.65 -14.12
CA MET A 94 14.89 -11.65 -15.45
C MET A 94 14.73 -13.00 -16.20
N GLY A 95 14.12 -13.98 -15.58
CA GLY A 95 13.94 -15.33 -16.09
C GLY A 95 12.60 -15.93 -15.67
N ASP A 96 12.59 -17.25 -15.52
CA ASP A 96 11.39 -17.95 -15.07
C ASP A 96 10.97 -17.47 -13.68
N VAL A 97 9.67 -17.27 -13.50
CA VAL A 97 9.08 -16.81 -12.26
C VAL A 97 8.77 -18.02 -11.37
N PRO A 98 9.36 -18.10 -10.16
CA PRO A 98 9.04 -19.19 -9.26
C PRO A 98 7.58 -19.10 -8.81
N GLN A 99 6.88 -20.22 -8.83
CA GLN A 99 5.51 -20.35 -8.36
C GLN A 99 5.51 -20.73 -6.88
N THR A 100 5.86 -19.79 -6.02
CA THR A 100 5.86 -20.01 -4.57
C THR A 100 4.45 -19.97 -4.00
N GLU A 101 4.21 -20.60 -2.85
CA GLU A 101 2.89 -20.57 -2.22
C GLU A 101 2.45 -19.12 -1.89
N SER A 102 3.36 -18.29 -1.39
CA SER A 102 3.07 -16.88 -1.10
C SER A 102 2.69 -16.09 -2.34
N TYR A 103 3.42 -16.31 -3.45
CA TYR A 103 3.07 -15.68 -4.73
C TYR A 103 1.70 -16.13 -5.22
N LEU A 104 1.42 -17.44 -5.21
CA LEU A 104 0.14 -17.99 -5.65
C LEU A 104 -1.03 -17.52 -4.78
N ALA A 105 -0.83 -17.47 -3.47
CA ALA A 105 -1.84 -16.99 -2.55
C ALA A 105 -2.20 -15.51 -2.80
N TYR A 106 -1.20 -14.66 -3.01
CA TYR A 106 -1.44 -13.25 -3.34
C TYR A 106 -2.10 -13.09 -4.71
N SER A 107 -1.62 -13.81 -5.71
CA SER A 107 -2.11 -13.76 -7.09
C SER A 107 -3.55 -14.23 -7.24
N ASN A 108 -4.01 -15.12 -6.36
CA ASN A 108 -5.33 -15.71 -6.42
C ASN A 108 -6.31 -15.13 -5.39
N LEU A 109 -5.96 -13.99 -4.76
CA LEU A 109 -6.78 -13.37 -3.70
C LEU A 109 -7.07 -14.32 -2.52
N GLN A 110 -6.11 -15.18 -2.19
CA GLN A 110 -6.25 -16.12 -1.08
C GLN A 110 -5.74 -15.54 0.25
N PHE A 111 -5.14 -14.35 0.23
CA PHE A 111 -4.84 -13.64 1.47
C PHE A 111 -6.14 -13.19 2.12
N PRO A 112 -6.38 -13.58 3.37
CA PRO A 112 -7.55 -13.11 4.11
C PRO A 112 -7.43 -11.61 4.39
N GLU A 113 -8.55 -10.92 4.46
CA GLU A 113 -8.59 -9.60 5.05
C GLU A 113 -8.16 -9.69 6.50
N VAL A 114 -7.26 -8.80 6.90
CA VAL A 114 -6.79 -8.71 8.28
C VAL A 114 -7.30 -7.42 8.90
N ASN A 115 -7.87 -7.53 10.09
CA ASN A 115 -8.52 -6.42 10.78
C ASN A 115 -7.75 -5.93 12.01
N THR A 116 -6.76 -6.69 12.43
CA THR A 116 -5.94 -6.40 13.61
C THR A 116 -4.45 -6.47 13.28
N ILE A 117 -3.64 -5.80 14.10
CA ILE A 117 -2.18 -5.83 13.97
C ILE A 117 -1.65 -7.26 14.15
N ASP A 118 -2.22 -8.02 15.07
CA ASP A 118 -1.79 -9.40 15.35
C ASP A 118 -2.05 -10.30 14.14
N GLU A 119 -3.21 -10.15 13.48
CA GLU A 119 -3.52 -10.87 12.24
C GLU A 119 -2.56 -10.49 11.10
N GLN A 120 -2.19 -9.20 10.99
CA GLN A 120 -1.20 -8.74 10.01
C GLN A 120 0.18 -9.37 10.26
N ILE A 121 0.59 -9.46 11.52
CA ILE A 121 1.86 -10.09 11.91
C ILE A 121 1.84 -11.59 11.55
N LEU A 122 0.77 -12.29 11.88
CA LEU A 122 0.62 -13.72 11.57
C LEU A 122 0.62 -13.97 10.06
N LEU A 123 -0.10 -13.16 9.29
CA LEU A 123 -0.13 -13.25 7.83
C LEU A 123 1.25 -13.01 7.22
N SER A 124 1.97 -12.00 7.73
CA SER A 124 3.32 -11.68 7.28
C SER A 124 4.31 -12.81 7.57
N GLN A 125 4.23 -13.41 8.76
CA GLN A 125 5.06 -14.57 9.12
C GLN A 125 4.76 -15.77 8.24
N TRP A 126 3.48 -16.03 7.94
CA TRP A 126 3.10 -17.09 7.03
C TRP A 126 3.64 -16.83 5.63
N ALA A 127 3.45 -15.63 5.10
CA ALA A 127 3.91 -15.27 3.76
C ALA A 127 5.43 -15.38 3.62
N ASP A 128 6.20 -14.96 4.62
CA ASP A 128 7.66 -15.05 4.60
C ASP A 128 8.12 -16.51 4.72
N ALA A 129 7.44 -17.35 5.51
CA ALA A 129 7.77 -18.76 5.66
C ALA A 129 7.50 -19.55 4.36
N HIS A 130 6.50 -19.20 3.59
CA HIS A 130 6.06 -19.90 2.38
C HIS A 130 6.61 -19.29 1.08
N GLU A 131 7.41 -18.23 1.17
CA GLU A 131 8.07 -17.63 0.01
C GLU A 131 9.00 -18.58 -0.74
N ASN A 132 9.68 -19.46 0.00
CA ASN A 132 10.66 -20.39 -0.56
C ASN A 132 10.10 -21.80 -0.81
N MET A 133 8.82 -22.03 -0.51
CA MET A 133 8.16 -23.28 -0.82
C MET A 133 7.74 -23.28 -2.29
N ASP A 134 8.67 -23.71 -3.13
CA ASP A 134 8.47 -23.83 -4.57
C ASP A 134 7.52 -25.00 -4.84
N THR A 135 6.39 -24.71 -5.47
CA THR A 135 5.42 -25.73 -5.92
C THR A 135 5.91 -26.51 -7.15
N ALA A 136 7.21 -26.45 -7.43
CA ALA A 136 7.90 -27.16 -8.51
C ALA A 136 7.52 -26.74 -9.95
N GLU A 137 6.55 -25.88 -10.13
CA GLU A 137 6.19 -25.34 -11.45
C GLU A 137 6.70 -23.90 -11.60
N ARG A 138 7.47 -23.65 -12.66
CA ARG A 138 7.88 -22.31 -13.05
C ARG A 138 7.04 -21.87 -14.24
N ALA A 139 6.29 -20.78 -14.09
CA ALA A 139 5.54 -20.24 -15.20
C ALA A 139 6.48 -19.56 -16.20
N PRO A 140 6.27 -19.79 -17.51
CA PRO A 140 7.01 -19.05 -18.52
C PRO A 140 6.73 -17.55 -18.39
N HIS A 141 7.74 -16.73 -18.66
CA HIS A 141 7.72 -15.27 -18.48
C HIS A 141 6.67 -14.51 -19.35
N ASN A 142 5.90 -15.23 -20.16
CA ASN A 142 4.90 -14.69 -21.06
C ASN A 142 3.49 -14.83 -20.47
N TYR A 143 3.13 -13.92 -19.57
CA TYR A 143 1.73 -13.83 -19.15
C TYR A 143 0.91 -12.98 -20.14
N PRO A 144 -0.30 -13.43 -20.53
CA PRO A 144 -1.08 -12.78 -21.58
C PRO A 144 -1.61 -11.38 -21.21
N TYR A 145 -1.49 -10.97 -19.96
CA TYR A 145 -2.02 -9.69 -19.47
C TYR A 145 -1.03 -8.52 -19.54
N THR A 146 0.23 -8.75 -19.88
CA THR A 146 1.21 -7.68 -19.97
C THR A 146 1.18 -7.00 -21.33
N THR A 147 0.30 -6.02 -21.51
CA THR A 147 0.43 -5.08 -22.62
C THR A 147 1.68 -4.21 -22.40
N PHE A 148 2.32 -3.75 -23.48
CA PHE A 148 3.50 -2.90 -23.41
C PHE A 148 3.30 -1.66 -22.52
N TYR A 149 2.10 -1.07 -22.53
CA TYR A 149 1.74 0.09 -21.71
C TYR A 149 1.68 -0.23 -20.22
N GLY A 150 1.23 -1.40 -19.83
CA GLY A 150 1.18 -1.82 -18.45
C GLY A 150 2.56 -1.95 -17.83
N ARG A 151 3.56 -2.42 -18.57
CA ARG A 151 4.92 -2.66 -18.06
C ARG A 151 5.60 -1.41 -17.54
N VAL A 152 5.50 -0.29 -18.25
CA VAL A 152 6.18 0.96 -17.85
C VAL A 152 5.67 1.47 -16.52
N GLY A 153 4.38 1.35 -16.26
CA GLY A 153 3.77 1.81 -15.00
C GLY A 153 4.22 1.04 -13.76
N TYR A 154 4.70 -0.20 -13.93
CA TYR A 154 5.18 -1.04 -12.81
C TYR A 154 6.69 -1.00 -12.60
N PHE A 155 7.42 -0.26 -13.44
CA PHE A 155 8.88 -0.28 -13.46
C PHE A 155 9.50 0.03 -12.09
N VAL A 156 8.98 1.04 -11.39
CA VAL A 156 9.50 1.46 -10.09
C VAL A 156 9.32 0.34 -9.05
N GLN A 157 8.13 -0.25 -9.00
CA GLN A 157 7.82 -1.33 -8.08
C GLN A 157 8.64 -2.60 -8.42
N ALA A 158 8.71 -2.97 -9.68
CA ALA A 158 9.42 -4.17 -10.14
C ALA A 158 10.93 -4.10 -9.83
N ILE A 159 11.58 -2.97 -10.10
CA ILE A 159 12.99 -2.77 -9.76
C ILE A 159 13.19 -2.83 -8.25
N THR A 160 12.33 -2.17 -7.48
CA THR A 160 12.48 -2.16 -6.02
C THR A 160 12.31 -3.57 -5.44
N MET A 161 11.35 -4.34 -5.93
CA MET A 161 11.17 -5.73 -5.51
C MET A 161 12.37 -6.61 -5.90
N CYS A 162 12.91 -6.43 -7.11
CA CYS A 162 14.14 -7.12 -7.53
C CYS A 162 15.31 -6.81 -6.59
N ILE A 163 15.53 -5.53 -6.28
CA ILE A 163 16.59 -5.09 -5.37
C ILE A 163 16.37 -5.64 -3.96
N ALA A 164 15.15 -5.55 -3.42
CA ALA A 164 14.81 -6.08 -2.10
C ALA A 164 15.14 -7.58 -2.00
N ARG A 165 14.82 -8.34 -3.03
CA ARG A 165 15.12 -9.79 -3.13
C ARG A 165 16.63 -10.06 -3.17
N VAL A 166 17.41 -9.28 -3.91
CA VAL A 166 18.87 -9.39 -3.95
C VAL A 166 19.47 -9.18 -2.56
N PHE A 167 18.89 -8.31 -1.75
CA PHE A 167 19.31 -8.09 -0.36
C PHE A 167 18.71 -9.10 0.64
N GLY A 168 17.99 -10.11 0.18
CA GLY A 168 17.42 -11.16 1.04
C GLY A 168 16.22 -10.71 1.86
N ALA A 169 15.50 -9.65 1.43
CA ALA A 169 14.28 -9.26 2.09
C ALA A 169 13.19 -10.33 1.89
N GLY A 170 12.50 -10.72 2.97
CA GLY A 170 11.35 -11.62 2.92
C GLY A 170 10.19 -11.05 2.09
N PHE A 171 9.25 -11.92 1.70
CA PHE A 171 8.13 -11.58 0.83
C PHE A 171 7.35 -10.35 1.30
N THR A 172 7.07 -10.28 2.59
CA THR A 172 6.40 -9.13 3.22
C THR A 172 7.14 -7.82 2.96
N TRP A 173 8.44 -7.79 3.19
CA TRP A 173 9.25 -6.60 2.97
C TRP A 173 9.41 -6.25 1.49
N GLN A 174 9.43 -7.23 0.61
CA GLN A 174 9.44 -6.99 -0.83
C GLN A 174 8.18 -6.21 -1.26
N ILE A 175 7.00 -6.59 -0.74
CA ILE A 175 5.73 -5.88 -0.99
C ILE A 175 5.77 -4.46 -0.43
N TYR A 176 6.12 -4.29 0.86
CA TYR A 176 6.17 -2.96 1.47
C TYR A 176 7.13 -2.01 0.76
N LEU A 177 8.33 -2.49 0.40
CA LEU A 177 9.33 -1.65 -0.27
C LEU A 177 8.90 -1.29 -1.69
N ALA A 178 8.27 -2.20 -2.43
CA ALA A 178 7.74 -1.93 -3.76
C ALA A 178 6.65 -0.85 -3.71
N ASN A 179 5.69 -0.98 -2.79
CA ASN A 179 4.61 -0.01 -2.63
C ASN A 179 5.09 1.33 -2.05
N LEU A 180 6.07 1.31 -1.14
CA LEU A 180 6.72 2.54 -0.65
C LEU A 180 7.45 3.28 -1.79
N ALA A 181 8.14 2.56 -2.68
CA ALA A 181 8.80 3.18 -3.82
C ALA A 181 7.79 3.81 -4.79
N ASN A 182 6.65 3.17 -5.02
CA ASN A 182 5.55 3.72 -5.81
C ASN A 182 4.98 5.00 -5.19
N LEU A 183 4.77 4.99 -3.87
CA LEU A 183 4.35 6.17 -3.11
C LEU A 183 5.38 7.31 -3.22
N LEU A 184 6.66 7.02 -3.03
CA LEU A 184 7.73 8.00 -3.15
C LEU A 184 7.77 8.63 -4.55
N PHE A 185 7.69 7.80 -5.58
CA PHE A 185 7.63 8.25 -6.97
C PHE A 185 6.45 9.21 -7.18
N TYR A 186 5.25 8.80 -6.77
CA TYR A 186 4.05 9.62 -6.87
C TYR A 186 4.21 10.97 -6.15
N VAL A 187 4.59 10.94 -4.88
CA VAL A 187 4.67 12.16 -4.05
C VAL A 187 5.74 13.12 -4.55
N ILE A 188 6.89 12.61 -5.01
CA ILE A 188 7.95 13.44 -5.58
C ILE A 188 7.48 14.11 -6.87
N LEU A 189 6.88 13.38 -7.81
CA LEU A 189 6.43 13.95 -9.08
C LEU A 189 5.30 14.95 -8.90
N VAL A 190 4.30 14.66 -8.06
CA VAL A 190 3.22 15.62 -7.79
C VAL A 190 3.74 16.84 -7.03
N SER A 191 4.68 16.69 -6.09
CA SER A 191 5.34 17.81 -5.45
C SER A 191 6.08 18.69 -6.48
N LEU A 192 6.76 18.07 -7.44
CA LEU A 192 7.41 18.77 -8.54
C LEU A 192 6.39 19.50 -9.42
N ALA A 193 5.26 18.85 -9.74
CA ALA A 193 4.16 19.46 -10.48
C ALA A 193 3.63 20.72 -9.76
N VAL A 194 3.38 20.63 -8.44
CA VAL A 194 2.96 21.78 -7.61
C VAL A 194 4.02 22.90 -7.63
N LYS A 195 5.32 22.55 -7.66
CA LYS A 195 6.40 23.53 -7.69
C LYS A 195 6.51 24.25 -9.04
N LEU A 196 6.40 23.50 -10.14
CA LEU A 196 6.62 24.02 -11.50
C LEU A 196 5.38 24.71 -12.06
N CYS A 197 4.18 24.29 -11.65
CA CYS A 197 2.95 24.86 -12.17
C CYS A 197 2.79 26.33 -11.78
N VAL A 198 2.56 27.18 -12.78
CA VAL A 198 2.32 28.62 -12.57
C VAL A 198 0.86 28.89 -12.21
N ILE A 199 -0.06 28.25 -12.93
CA ILE A 199 -1.52 28.42 -12.78
C ILE A 199 -2.12 27.10 -12.31
N GLY A 200 -2.88 27.12 -11.20
CA GLY A 200 -3.56 25.91 -10.73
C GLY A 200 -2.79 25.05 -9.72
N LYS A 201 -1.62 25.49 -9.22
CA LYS A 201 -0.83 24.75 -8.23
C LYS A 201 -1.63 24.27 -7.00
N ARG A 202 -2.63 25.05 -6.57
CA ARG A 202 -3.53 24.67 -5.46
C ARG A 202 -4.45 23.51 -5.86
N THR A 203 -4.95 23.52 -7.09
CA THR A 203 -5.79 22.45 -7.63
C THR A 203 -5.01 21.15 -7.70
N ILE A 204 -3.78 21.17 -8.24
CA ILE A 204 -2.89 20.00 -8.27
C ILE A 204 -2.60 19.49 -6.86
N PHE A 205 -2.33 20.41 -5.93
CA PHE A 205 -2.11 20.07 -4.52
C PHE A 205 -3.30 19.30 -3.92
N PHE A 206 -4.51 19.81 -4.09
CA PHE A 206 -5.71 19.17 -3.55
C PHE A 206 -6.02 17.84 -4.24
N ILE A 207 -5.94 17.78 -5.57
CA ILE A 207 -6.18 16.54 -6.32
C ILE A 207 -5.18 15.47 -5.90
N GLY A 208 -3.89 15.83 -5.77
CA GLY A 208 -2.85 14.89 -5.39
C GLY A 208 -2.97 14.36 -3.95
N LEU A 209 -3.61 15.12 -3.05
CA LEU A 209 -3.86 14.67 -1.66
C LEU A 209 -5.21 13.97 -1.47
N MET A 210 -5.99 13.79 -2.53
CA MET A 210 -7.24 13.02 -2.40
C MET A 210 -6.93 11.58 -1.95
N PRO A 211 -7.83 10.96 -1.16
CA PRO A 211 -7.59 9.61 -0.64
C PRO A 211 -7.34 8.56 -1.72
N VAL A 212 -8.08 8.62 -2.83
CA VAL A 212 -7.98 7.60 -3.90
C VAL A 212 -6.61 7.59 -4.58
N PRO A 213 -6.05 8.71 -5.09
CA PRO A 213 -4.70 8.73 -5.62
C PRO A 213 -3.62 8.27 -4.63
N LEU A 214 -3.75 8.62 -3.35
CA LEU A 214 -2.82 8.18 -2.31
C LEU A 214 -2.94 6.67 -2.05
N LEU A 215 -4.16 6.13 -2.01
CA LEU A 215 -4.40 4.71 -1.89
C LEU A 215 -3.76 3.93 -3.05
N LEU A 216 -4.01 4.36 -4.30
CA LEU A 216 -3.42 3.75 -5.49
C LEU A 216 -1.89 3.86 -5.51
N ALA A 217 -1.33 4.90 -4.89
CA ALA A 217 0.12 5.04 -4.76
C ALA A 217 0.74 4.09 -3.73
N THR A 218 -0.05 3.55 -2.80
CA THR A 218 0.41 2.59 -1.77
C THR A 218 0.08 1.13 -2.10
N ALA A 219 -0.49 0.87 -3.27
CA ALA A 219 -0.89 -0.44 -3.74
C ALA A 219 -0.18 -0.82 -5.04
N PHE A 220 -0.35 -2.06 -5.49
CA PHE A 220 0.11 -2.46 -6.81
C PHE A 220 -0.83 -1.89 -7.87
N SER A 221 -0.41 -0.79 -8.48
CA SER A 221 -1.17 -0.13 -9.54
C SER A 221 -0.23 0.69 -10.42
N TYR A 222 -0.52 0.76 -11.71
CA TYR A 222 0.13 1.71 -12.62
C TYR A 222 -0.47 3.13 -12.52
N ASP A 223 -1.60 3.29 -11.83
CA ASP A 223 -2.32 4.56 -11.77
C ASP A 223 -1.52 5.66 -11.08
N ALA A 224 -0.73 5.32 -10.07
CA ALA A 224 0.15 6.28 -9.42
C ALA A 224 1.16 6.88 -10.41
N PHE A 225 1.73 6.04 -11.29
CA PHE A 225 2.63 6.47 -12.35
C PHE A 225 1.91 7.39 -13.35
N VAL A 226 0.75 6.97 -13.86
CA VAL A 226 -0.04 7.74 -14.83
C VAL A 226 -0.51 9.06 -14.23
N ASN A 227 -1.12 9.02 -13.04
CA ASN A 227 -1.66 10.20 -12.38
C ASN A 227 -0.57 11.23 -12.07
N SER A 228 0.59 10.78 -11.60
CA SER A 228 1.70 11.70 -11.30
C SER A 228 2.26 12.37 -12.55
N LEU A 229 2.37 11.64 -13.67
CA LEU A 229 2.82 12.22 -14.95
C LEU A 229 1.79 13.15 -15.55
N LEU A 230 0.49 12.81 -15.49
CA LEU A 230 -0.60 13.69 -15.96
C LEU A 230 -0.68 15.00 -15.17
N LEU A 231 -0.37 14.98 -13.89
CA LEU A 231 -0.34 16.19 -13.06
C LEU A 231 0.93 17.02 -13.30
N LEU A 232 1.99 16.38 -13.79
CA LEU A 232 3.27 17.07 -14.09
C LEU A 232 3.28 17.73 -15.47
N GLY A 233 2.60 17.15 -16.47
CA GLY A 233 2.56 17.60 -17.87
C GLY A 233 1.49 18.57 -18.19
#